data_afeb256adb47a9479ad15b741e632186
#
_entry.id   afeb256adb47a9479ad15b741e632186
#
_cell.length_a   1.000
_cell.length_b   1.000
_cell.length_c   1.000
_cell.angle_alpha   90.00
_cell.angle_beta   90.00
_cell.angle_gamma   90.00
#
_symmetry.space_group_name_H-M   'P 1'
#
loop_
_entity.id
_entity.type
_entity.pdbx_description
1 polymer ?
#
loop_
_entity_poly.entity_id
_entity_poly.type
_entity_poly.pdbx_seq_one_letter_code
_entity_poly.pdbx_strand_id
1 'polypeptide(L)'
;EAAGKGVNTGKSAATSILGKEGIIHGSKTLLMQTNDGQITEPYSISAGLDYPGIGPMHANLYKSGRGEFISVTDKKAMEWGLLLSQMEGIIPAIETAHAFAVLDQKKFKKDDIVVFNCSGRGDKDLDTFIEYFKL
;
A
#
# COMPACT_ATOMS: atom_id res chain seq x y z
N GLU A 1 -0.57 3.21 -0.73
CA GLU A 1 -1.13 2.58 0.47
C GLU A 1 -2.04 1.42 0.11
N ALA A 2 -2.22 0.47 1.01
CA ALA A 2 -3.11 -0.66 0.80
C ALA A 2 -4.57 -0.28 1.07
N ALA A 3 -5.39 -0.27 0.02
CA ALA A 3 -6.84 -0.15 0.17
C ALA A 3 -7.52 -1.47 0.59
N GLY A 4 -6.77 -2.55 0.71
CA GLY A 4 -7.33 -3.85 1.05
C GLY A 4 -8.39 -4.30 0.06
N LYS A 5 -9.61 -4.51 0.54
CA LYS A 5 -10.77 -4.80 -0.31
C LYS A 5 -11.46 -3.56 -0.87
N GLY A 6 -10.98 -2.38 -0.53
CA GLY A 6 -11.49 -1.07 -0.93
C GLY A 6 -11.66 -0.15 0.27
N VAL A 7 -11.38 1.15 0.08
CA VAL A 7 -11.36 2.15 1.16
C VAL A 7 -12.67 2.21 1.94
N ASN A 8 -13.81 2.02 1.27
CA ASN A 8 -15.15 2.13 1.86
C ASN A 8 -15.72 0.80 2.37
N THR A 9 -14.91 -0.26 2.45
CA THR A 9 -15.40 -1.61 2.78
C THR A 9 -15.25 -1.97 4.26
N GLY A 10 -14.56 -1.15 5.04
CA GLY A 10 -14.13 -1.49 6.40
C GLY A 10 -12.97 -2.50 6.44
N LYS A 11 -12.43 -2.90 5.29
CA LYS A 11 -11.28 -3.78 5.13
C LYS A 11 -10.21 -3.07 4.29
N SER A 12 -9.47 -2.15 4.93
CA SER A 12 -8.48 -1.28 4.31
C SER A 12 -7.41 -0.87 5.33
N ALA A 13 -6.23 -0.53 4.85
CA ALA A 13 -5.13 0.06 5.62
C ALA A 13 -4.67 1.40 5.01
N ALA A 14 -5.52 2.07 4.24
CA ALA A 14 -5.22 3.35 3.60
C ALA A 14 -5.28 4.50 4.61
N THR A 15 -4.26 4.62 5.44
CA THR A 15 -4.21 5.52 6.59
C THR A 15 -4.26 7.00 6.21
N SER A 16 -3.70 7.42 5.06
CA SER A 16 -3.79 8.83 4.63
C SER A 16 -5.23 9.27 4.34
N ILE A 17 -6.09 8.34 3.95
CA ILE A 17 -7.51 8.60 3.64
C ILE A 17 -8.39 8.42 4.87
N LEU A 18 -8.17 7.34 5.62
CA LEU A 18 -9.05 6.91 6.72
C LEU A 18 -8.59 7.39 8.09
N GLY A 19 -7.31 7.76 8.21
CA GLY A 19 -6.69 8.10 9.48
C GLY A 19 -6.94 9.54 9.91
N LYS A 20 -6.75 9.74 11.21
CA LYS A 20 -6.73 11.04 11.87
C LYS A 20 -5.41 11.19 12.63
N GLU A 21 -5.09 12.40 13.08
CA GLU A 21 -3.94 12.59 13.97
C GLU A 21 -4.11 11.79 15.26
N GLY A 22 -3.07 11.07 15.62
CA GLY A 22 -3.04 10.28 16.84
C GLY A 22 -1.61 9.96 17.27
N ILE A 23 -1.48 9.23 18.36
CA ILE A 23 -0.19 8.79 18.89
C ILE A 23 -0.19 7.26 18.92
N ILE A 24 0.83 6.67 18.29
CA ILE A 24 1.07 5.23 18.34
C ILE A 24 2.57 5.00 18.54
N HIS A 25 2.96 4.06 19.39
CA HIS A 25 4.34 3.77 19.72
C HIS A 25 5.17 5.01 20.11
N GLY A 26 4.55 5.94 20.82
CA GLY A 26 5.20 7.18 21.25
C GLY A 26 5.39 8.24 20.15
N SER A 27 4.87 8.01 18.95
CA SER A 27 5.02 8.92 17.80
C SER A 27 3.68 9.53 17.39
N LYS A 28 3.66 10.85 17.18
CA LYS A 28 2.52 11.55 16.60
C LYS A 28 2.51 11.33 15.08
N THR A 29 1.41 10.81 14.56
CA THR A 29 1.28 10.48 13.13
C THR A 29 -0.19 10.50 12.69
N LEU A 30 -0.47 10.00 11.47
CA LEU A 30 -1.81 9.63 11.04
C LEU A 30 -2.09 8.19 11.45
N LEU A 31 -3.26 7.95 12.01
CA LEU A 31 -3.66 6.70 12.64
C LEU A 31 -5.12 6.41 12.35
N MET A 32 -5.43 5.18 11.93
CA MET A 32 -6.80 4.70 11.80
C MET A 32 -7.39 4.46 13.19
N GLN A 33 -8.40 5.25 13.55
CA GLN A 33 -9.00 5.22 14.88
C GLN A 33 -10.48 5.61 14.86
N THR A 34 -11.21 5.11 15.83
CA THR A 34 -12.59 5.49 16.09
C THR A 34 -12.67 6.93 16.61
N ASN A 35 -13.88 7.46 16.80
CA ASN A 35 -14.06 8.78 17.39
C ASN A 35 -13.61 8.84 18.87
N ASP A 36 -13.62 7.70 19.56
CA ASP A 36 -13.17 7.57 20.94
C ASP A 36 -11.66 7.29 21.06
N GLY A 37 -10.94 7.34 19.94
CA GLY A 37 -9.48 7.16 19.88
C GLY A 37 -8.99 5.72 19.94
N GLN A 38 -9.87 4.73 19.82
CA GLN A 38 -9.48 3.32 19.74
C GLN A 38 -8.94 3.01 18.34
N ILE A 39 -7.89 2.22 18.25
CA ILE A 39 -7.32 1.79 16.96
C ILE A 39 -8.34 0.96 16.20
N THR A 40 -8.57 1.34 14.95
CA THR A 40 -9.36 0.55 14.00
C THR A 40 -8.47 -0.52 13.36
N GLU A 41 -8.95 -1.75 13.32
CA GLU A 41 -8.22 -2.87 12.71
C GLU A 41 -7.99 -2.61 11.22
N PRO A 42 -6.73 -2.62 10.76
CA PRO A 42 -6.41 -2.48 9.35
C PRO A 42 -6.72 -3.78 8.60
N TYR A 43 -6.60 -3.74 7.28
CA TYR A 43 -6.67 -4.94 6.46
C TYR A 43 -5.88 -4.77 5.16
N SER A 44 -4.94 -5.67 4.92
CA SER A 44 -4.26 -5.89 3.63
C SER A 44 -3.77 -7.32 3.52
N ILE A 45 -3.72 -7.86 2.30
CA ILE A 45 -3.01 -9.12 1.99
C ILE A 45 -1.49 -8.98 2.19
N SER A 46 -0.97 -7.77 2.11
CA SER A 46 0.42 -7.45 2.36
C SER A 46 0.66 -7.28 3.86
N ALA A 47 1.42 -8.19 4.47
CA ALA A 47 1.71 -8.14 5.89
C ALA A 47 2.41 -6.83 6.32
N GLY A 48 3.29 -6.28 5.48
CA GLY A 48 3.98 -5.03 5.77
C GLY A 48 3.12 -3.77 5.66
N LEU A 49 1.97 -3.85 4.96
CA LEU A 49 1.02 -2.75 4.83
C LEU A 49 -0.23 -2.93 5.69
N ASP A 50 -0.39 -4.09 6.34
CA ASP A 50 -1.50 -4.37 7.25
C ASP A 50 -1.25 -3.74 8.63
N TYR A 51 -1.29 -2.41 8.66
CA TYR A 51 -0.96 -1.62 9.84
C TYR A 51 -1.85 -0.36 9.93
N PRO A 52 -2.31 0.03 11.13
CA PRO A 52 -3.30 1.11 11.28
C PRO A 52 -2.72 2.52 11.20
N GLY A 53 -1.45 2.69 10.96
CA GLY A 53 -0.78 3.99 10.96
C GLY A 53 0.34 4.08 9.94
N ILE A 54 0.85 5.29 9.70
CA ILE A 54 2.02 5.54 8.86
C ILE A 54 3.12 6.22 9.68
N GLY A 55 4.37 6.15 9.18
CA GLY A 55 5.49 6.80 9.86
C GLY A 55 5.31 8.32 9.95
N PRO A 56 5.81 8.97 11.00
CA PRO A 56 5.66 10.43 11.18
C PRO A 56 6.21 11.24 10.00
N MET A 57 7.29 10.79 9.38
CA MET A 57 7.87 11.43 8.19
C MET A 57 6.90 11.38 7.02
N HIS A 58 6.27 10.22 6.75
CA HIS A 58 5.27 10.07 5.70
C HIS A 58 4.02 10.91 5.98
N ALA A 59 3.56 10.94 7.22
CA ALA A 59 2.46 11.80 7.64
C ALA A 59 2.76 13.28 7.38
N ASN A 60 4.00 13.72 7.63
CA ASN A 60 4.44 15.08 7.34
C ASN A 60 4.51 15.37 5.83
N LEU A 61 5.01 14.43 5.02
CA LEU A 61 5.03 14.58 3.55
C LEU A 61 3.62 14.70 2.99
N TYR A 62 2.68 13.91 3.49
CA TYR A 62 1.27 13.99 3.12
C TYR A 62 0.66 15.35 3.49
N LYS A 63 0.78 15.75 4.76
CA LYS A 63 0.20 17.00 5.27
C LYS A 63 0.77 18.25 4.63
N SER A 64 2.06 18.26 4.33
CA SER A 64 2.74 19.38 3.67
C SER A 64 2.49 19.44 2.15
N GLY A 65 1.80 18.44 1.58
CA GLY A 65 1.57 18.34 0.12
C GLY A 65 2.85 18.04 -0.68
N ARG A 66 3.93 17.61 -0.03
CA ARG A 66 5.19 17.24 -0.70
C ARG A 66 5.18 15.83 -1.28
N GLY A 67 4.23 15.01 -0.85
CA GLY A 67 4.02 13.65 -1.34
C GLY A 67 2.55 13.42 -1.67
N GLU A 68 2.26 12.80 -2.80
CA GLU A 68 0.94 12.31 -3.15
C GLU A 68 0.82 10.85 -2.69
N PHE A 69 -0.25 10.55 -1.96
CA PHE A 69 -0.52 9.21 -1.45
C PHE A 69 -1.71 8.62 -2.21
N ILE A 70 -1.49 7.46 -2.78
CA ILE A 70 -2.47 6.76 -3.61
C ILE A 70 -2.77 5.42 -2.97
N SER A 71 -4.05 5.06 -2.90
CA SER A 71 -4.47 3.77 -2.38
C SER A 71 -4.72 2.78 -3.51
N VAL A 72 -4.29 1.53 -3.31
CA VAL A 72 -4.40 0.42 -4.26
C VAL A 72 -5.03 -0.77 -3.56
N THR A 73 -5.99 -1.43 -4.19
CA THR A 73 -6.59 -2.65 -3.64
C THR A 73 -5.62 -3.84 -3.72
N ASP A 74 -5.75 -4.77 -2.78
CA ASP A 74 -4.98 -6.02 -2.77
C ASP A 74 -5.08 -6.76 -4.10
N LYS A 75 -6.28 -6.81 -4.69
CA LYS A 75 -6.49 -7.40 -6.01
C LYS A 75 -5.58 -6.79 -7.07
N LYS A 76 -5.54 -5.46 -7.15
CA LYS A 76 -4.69 -4.75 -8.12
C LYS A 76 -3.20 -4.95 -7.84
N ALA A 77 -2.81 -4.94 -6.59
CA ALA A 77 -1.43 -5.22 -6.22
C ALA A 77 -1.01 -6.63 -6.64
N MET A 78 -1.83 -7.64 -6.39
CA MET A 78 -1.55 -9.02 -6.80
C MET A 78 -1.45 -9.16 -8.33
N GLU A 79 -2.39 -8.57 -9.09
CA GLU A 79 -2.37 -8.55 -10.56
C GLU A 79 -1.05 -7.94 -11.09
N TRP A 80 -0.62 -6.80 -10.52
CA TRP A 80 0.61 -6.12 -10.93
C TRP A 80 1.88 -6.87 -10.50
N GLY A 81 1.86 -7.53 -9.33
CA GLY A 81 2.96 -8.40 -8.91
C GLY A 81 3.18 -9.58 -9.87
N LEU A 82 2.10 -10.23 -10.31
CA LEU A 82 2.16 -11.29 -11.30
C LEU A 82 2.63 -10.74 -12.66
N LEU A 83 2.07 -9.61 -13.11
CA LEU A 83 2.44 -9.00 -14.38
C LEU A 83 3.93 -8.64 -14.44
N LEU A 84 4.46 -8.03 -13.38
CA LEU A 84 5.89 -7.70 -13.29
C LEU A 84 6.75 -8.97 -13.38
N SER A 85 6.33 -10.04 -12.70
CA SER A 85 7.05 -11.31 -12.75
C SER A 85 7.07 -11.92 -14.16
N GLN A 86 5.96 -11.82 -14.89
CA GLN A 86 5.85 -12.34 -16.25
C GLN A 86 6.64 -11.52 -17.27
N MET A 87 6.64 -10.20 -17.14
CA MET A 87 7.25 -9.29 -18.12
C MET A 87 8.75 -9.08 -17.89
N GLU A 88 9.17 -8.98 -16.63
CA GLU A 88 10.53 -8.59 -16.28
C GLU A 88 11.30 -9.69 -15.54
N GLY A 89 10.66 -10.81 -15.20
CA GLY A 89 11.28 -11.87 -14.40
C GLY A 89 11.57 -11.47 -12.94
N ILE A 90 10.93 -10.40 -12.45
CA ILE A 90 11.10 -9.90 -11.09
C ILE A 90 9.88 -10.25 -10.27
N ILE A 91 10.04 -11.03 -9.21
CA ILE A 91 8.99 -11.31 -8.25
C ILE A 91 9.09 -10.26 -7.13
N PRO A 92 8.22 -9.24 -7.13
CA PRO A 92 8.26 -8.20 -6.09
C PRO A 92 7.64 -8.69 -4.79
N ALA A 93 8.03 -8.10 -3.68
CA ALA A 93 7.23 -8.19 -2.46
C ALA A 93 5.82 -7.63 -2.72
N ILE A 94 4.79 -8.15 -2.04
CA ILE A 94 3.41 -7.66 -2.20
C ILE A 94 3.30 -6.18 -1.85
N GLU A 95 4.08 -5.71 -0.87
CA GLU A 95 4.22 -4.29 -0.55
C GLU A 95 4.62 -3.46 -1.79
N THR A 96 5.64 -3.94 -2.51
CA THR A 96 6.17 -3.27 -3.70
C THR A 96 5.19 -3.35 -4.88
N ALA A 97 4.46 -4.46 -5.00
CA ALA A 97 3.43 -4.64 -6.03
C ALA A 97 2.34 -3.56 -5.95
N HIS A 98 2.01 -3.06 -4.74
CA HIS A 98 1.12 -1.91 -4.58
C HIS A 98 1.66 -0.64 -5.25
N ALA A 99 2.97 -0.42 -5.25
CA ALA A 99 3.57 0.74 -5.91
C ALA A 99 3.45 0.63 -7.44
N PHE A 100 3.67 -0.54 -8.02
CA PHE A 100 3.55 -0.73 -9.47
C PHE A 100 2.10 -0.57 -9.97
N ALA A 101 1.12 -0.93 -9.16
CA ALA A 101 -0.30 -0.78 -9.50
C ALA A 101 -0.76 0.69 -9.67
N VAL A 102 0.08 1.66 -9.31
CA VAL A 102 -0.18 3.08 -9.59
C VAL A 102 -0.27 3.36 -11.10
N LEU A 103 0.36 2.53 -11.94
CA LEU A 103 0.33 2.65 -13.39
C LEU A 103 -1.09 2.52 -13.97
N ASP A 104 -2.02 1.86 -13.27
CA ASP A 104 -3.44 1.84 -13.64
C ASP A 104 -4.17 3.16 -13.34
N GLN A 105 -3.64 3.97 -12.44
CA GLN A 105 -4.31 5.17 -11.93
C GLN A 105 -3.71 6.47 -12.46
N LYS A 106 -2.43 6.46 -12.79
CA LYS A 106 -1.69 7.62 -13.30
C LYS A 106 -1.38 7.47 -14.78
N LYS A 107 -1.58 8.55 -15.51
CA LYS A 107 -1.17 8.66 -16.92
C LYS A 107 0.13 9.42 -17.00
N PHE A 108 1.10 8.83 -17.66
CA PHE A 108 2.41 9.42 -17.93
C PHE A 108 2.49 9.83 -19.41
N LYS A 109 3.26 10.87 -19.69
CA LYS A 109 3.56 11.30 -21.06
C LYS A 109 4.67 10.43 -21.62
N LYS A 110 4.83 10.40 -22.94
CA LYS A 110 5.83 9.58 -23.63
C LYS A 110 7.27 9.87 -23.16
N ASP A 111 7.55 11.12 -22.82
CA ASP A 111 8.90 11.55 -22.45
C ASP A 111 9.10 11.66 -20.92
N ASP A 112 8.11 11.23 -20.13
CA ASP A 112 8.26 11.19 -18.67
C ASP A 112 9.22 10.07 -18.28
N ILE A 113 10.10 10.37 -17.31
CA ILE A 113 10.95 9.37 -16.67
C ILE A 113 10.30 8.99 -15.35
N VAL A 114 9.87 7.74 -15.26
CA VAL A 114 9.21 7.20 -14.06
C VAL A 114 10.14 6.23 -13.36
N VAL A 115 10.47 6.52 -12.11
CA VAL A 115 11.35 5.67 -11.29
C VAL A 115 10.52 4.94 -10.25
N PHE A 116 10.54 3.61 -10.28
CA PHE A 116 9.93 2.77 -9.25
C PHE A 116 11.00 2.23 -8.31
N ASN A 117 10.82 2.46 -7.01
CA ASN A 117 11.65 1.81 -6.01
C ASN A 117 11.13 0.39 -5.73
N CYS A 118 11.76 -0.61 -6.33
CA CYS A 118 11.49 -2.01 -6.03
C CYS A 118 12.15 -2.38 -4.68
N SER A 119 11.53 -1.97 -3.59
CA SER A 119 12.09 -1.97 -2.24
C SER A 119 12.17 -3.36 -1.58
N GLY A 120 11.48 -4.37 -2.12
CA GLY A 120 11.46 -5.70 -1.54
C GLY A 120 11.30 -6.80 -2.58
N ARG A 121 11.83 -7.98 -2.25
CA ARG A 121 11.72 -9.20 -3.06
C ARG A 121 10.56 -10.07 -2.60
N GLY A 122 9.95 -10.81 -3.52
CA GLY A 122 8.73 -11.57 -3.30
C GLY A 122 8.91 -13.04 -2.94
N ASP A 123 10.14 -13.51 -2.74
CA ASP A 123 10.38 -14.90 -2.33
C ASP A 123 9.72 -15.27 -0.99
N LYS A 124 9.55 -14.31 -0.10
CA LYS A 124 8.80 -14.45 1.15
C LYS A 124 7.28 -14.58 0.94
N ASP A 125 6.78 -14.17 -0.20
CA ASP A 125 5.34 -14.06 -0.52
C ASP A 125 4.88 -15.10 -1.54
N LEU A 126 5.75 -16.05 -1.94
CA LEU A 126 5.43 -17.05 -2.98
C LEU A 126 4.20 -17.87 -2.64
N ASP A 127 4.07 -18.33 -1.40
CA ASP A 127 2.90 -19.11 -0.98
C ASP A 127 1.61 -18.30 -1.15
N THR A 128 1.64 -17.01 -0.82
CA THR A 128 0.51 -16.10 -1.01
C THR A 128 0.17 -15.93 -2.49
N PHE A 129 1.17 -15.79 -3.38
CA PHE A 129 0.94 -15.72 -4.82
C PHE A 129 0.35 -17.03 -5.37
N ILE A 130 0.91 -18.19 -4.98
CA ILE A 130 0.44 -19.50 -5.41
C ILE A 130 -1.02 -19.72 -4.98
N GLU A 131 -1.34 -19.46 -3.72
CA GLU A 131 -2.69 -19.62 -3.18
C GLU A 131 -3.69 -18.68 -3.88
N TYR A 132 -3.32 -17.41 -4.02
CA TYR A 132 -4.19 -16.39 -4.60
C TYR A 132 -4.55 -16.67 -6.06
N PHE A 133 -3.58 -17.08 -6.88
CA PHE A 133 -3.76 -17.36 -8.30
C PHE A 133 -4.04 -18.83 -8.62
N LYS A 134 -3.97 -19.72 -7.62
CA LYS A 134 -4.13 -21.19 -7.79
C LYS A 134 -3.14 -21.76 -8.80
N LEU A 135 -1.89 -21.36 -8.67
CA LEU A 135 -0.78 -21.80 -9.53
C LEU A 135 -0.33 -23.23 -9.18
#